data_9a567b20cbfcd57280fd8b159f80350f
#
_entry.id   9a567b20cbfcd57280fd8b159f80350f
#
_cell.length_a   1.000
_cell.length_b   1.000
_cell.length_c   1.000
_cell.angle_alpha   90.00
_cell.angle_beta   90.00
_cell.angle_gamma   90.00
#
_symmetry.space_group_name_H-M   'P 1'
#
loop_
_entity.id
_entity.type
_entity.pdbx_description
1 polymer ?
#
loop_
_entity_poly.entity_id
_entity_poly.type
_entity_poly.pdbx_seq_one_letter_code
_entity_poly.pdbx_strand_id
1 'polypeptide(L)'
;GRMISIEEASRFANGFDDPARLSSAFAGVAGDVGTNAVAIRGNAPQFTQWRLEGIEIPNPTHFADLSGLGGGFLSGLSTQVIGNSDFYNGAFPAEYSNALSGVFDMHLRNGNNQKYEHAFQVGLMGIDLASEGPINKKRGSSYLINYRFSTTSLASGNDINLKYQDLA
;
A
#
# COMPACT_ATOMS: atom_id res chain seq x y z
N GLY A 1 18.31 -0.57 -3.75
CA GLY A 1 16.88 -0.83 -3.67
C GLY A 1 16.59 -2.26 -3.26
N ARG A 2 15.44 -2.48 -2.72
CA ARG A 2 14.91 -3.82 -2.44
C ARG A 2 13.54 -3.92 -3.07
N MET A 3 13.30 -5.01 -3.75
CA MET A 3 11.96 -5.33 -4.24
C MET A 3 11.09 -5.78 -3.05
N ILE A 4 9.92 -5.21 -2.94
CA ILE A 4 8.87 -5.65 -2.01
C ILE A 4 7.94 -6.58 -2.80
N SER A 5 7.94 -7.86 -2.42
CA SER A 5 7.01 -8.84 -2.95
C SER A 5 5.69 -8.78 -2.19
N ILE A 6 4.58 -8.79 -2.91
CA ILE A 6 3.24 -8.82 -2.31
C ILE A 6 3.03 -10.11 -1.48
N GLU A 7 3.60 -11.23 -1.90
CA GLU A 7 3.52 -12.48 -1.14
C GLU A 7 4.25 -12.36 0.21
N GLU A 8 5.37 -11.64 0.27
CA GLU A 8 6.05 -11.35 1.53
C GLU A 8 5.24 -10.41 2.41
N ALA A 9 4.62 -9.38 1.81
CA ALA A 9 3.77 -8.44 2.54
C ALA A 9 2.58 -9.13 3.21
N SER A 10 1.92 -10.07 2.53
CA SER A 10 0.79 -10.81 3.06
C SER A 10 1.17 -11.81 4.18
N ARG A 11 2.43 -12.26 4.21
CA ARG A 11 2.94 -13.19 5.23
C ARG A 11 3.56 -12.49 6.44
N PHE A 12 3.80 -11.20 6.34
CA PHE A 12 4.41 -10.44 7.42
C PHE A 12 3.40 -10.21 8.55
N ALA A 13 3.67 -10.76 9.72
CA ALA A 13 2.72 -10.83 10.85
C ALA A 13 2.20 -9.47 11.34
N ASN A 14 2.91 -8.40 11.09
CA ASN A 14 2.51 -7.02 11.45
C ASN A 14 2.20 -6.16 10.22
N GLY A 15 2.06 -6.77 9.04
CA GLY A 15 1.93 -6.08 7.77
C GLY A 15 0.55 -5.47 7.56
N PHE A 16 -0.50 -6.07 8.11
CA PHE A 16 -1.91 -5.69 7.84
C PHE A 16 -2.19 -5.47 6.34
N ASP A 17 -1.54 -6.28 5.50
CA ASP A 17 -1.59 -6.13 4.04
C ASP A 17 -1.15 -4.75 3.53
N ASP A 18 -0.26 -4.07 4.26
CA ASP A 18 0.26 -2.75 3.92
C ASP A 18 1.76 -2.84 3.55
N PRO A 19 2.13 -2.52 2.30
CA PRO A 19 3.52 -2.60 1.86
C PRO A 19 4.45 -1.63 2.62
N ALA A 20 3.95 -0.51 3.13
CA ALA A 20 4.75 0.40 3.95
C ALA A 20 5.19 -0.27 5.27
N ARG A 21 4.31 -1.03 5.90
CA ARG A 21 4.62 -1.78 7.12
C ARG A 21 5.67 -2.87 6.89
N LEU A 22 5.62 -3.55 5.74
CA LEU A 22 6.63 -4.55 5.40
C LEU A 22 8.04 -3.94 5.36
N SER A 23 8.17 -2.69 4.93
CA SER A 23 9.47 -2.02 4.88
C SER A 23 10.16 -1.91 6.24
N SER A 24 9.40 -1.95 7.34
CA SER A 24 9.96 -1.94 8.71
C SER A 24 10.80 -3.19 9.04
N ALA A 25 10.66 -4.26 8.25
CA ALA A 25 11.54 -5.43 8.35
C ALA A 25 12.94 -5.20 7.77
N PHE A 26 13.16 -4.10 7.05
CA PHE A 26 14.45 -3.83 6.41
C PHE A 26 15.37 -3.04 7.33
N ALA A 27 16.68 -3.33 7.21
CA ALA A 27 17.68 -2.64 8.00
C ALA A 27 17.65 -1.12 7.74
N GLY A 28 17.70 -0.34 8.81
CA GLY A 28 17.66 1.13 8.77
C GLY A 28 16.25 1.71 8.62
N VAL A 29 15.21 0.92 8.75
CA VAL A 29 13.83 1.35 8.77
C VAL A 29 13.21 1.05 10.14
N ALA A 30 12.60 2.05 10.75
CA ALA A 30 11.86 1.91 11.99
C ALA A 30 10.38 2.18 11.70
N GLY A 31 9.52 1.22 12.00
CA GLY A 31 8.07 1.35 11.89
C GLY A 31 7.43 1.77 13.21
N ASP A 32 6.24 2.32 13.13
CA ASP A 32 5.37 2.56 14.27
C ASP A 32 4.32 1.45 14.38
N VAL A 33 4.00 1.06 15.61
CA VAL A 33 3.02 -0.02 15.87
C VAL A 33 1.59 0.44 15.59
N GLY A 34 1.29 1.70 15.86
CA GLY A 34 -0.07 2.26 15.74
C GLY A 34 -0.43 2.76 14.36
N THR A 35 0.57 3.05 13.53
CA THR A 35 0.39 3.62 12.21
C THR A 35 1.25 2.88 11.16
N ASN A 36 1.12 3.24 9.89
CA ASN A 36 2.03 2.78 8.85
C ASN A 36 3.18 3.75 8.57
N ALA A 37 3.44 4.68 9.49
CA ALA A 37 4.58 5.57 9.41
C ALA A 37 5.89 4.80 9.49
N VAL A 38 6.81 5.13 8.61
CA VAL A 38 8.15 4.53 8.59
C VAL A 38 9.21 5.61 8.61
N ALA A 39 10.07 5.56 9.61
CA ALA A 39 11.26 6.40 9.71
C ALA A 39 12.44 5.69 9.05
N ILE A 40 13.05 6.31 8.06
CA ILE A 40 14.14 5.71 7.28
C ILE A 40 15.42 6.39 7.64
N ARG A 41 16.38 5.63 8.22
CA ARG A 41 17.67 6.13 8.70
C ARG A 41 17.57 7.35 9.63
N GLY A 42 16.55 7.36 10.48
CA GLY A 42 16.30 8.45 11.42
C GLY A 42 15.59 9.67 10.84
N ASN A 43 15.29 9.68 9.53
CA ASN A 43 14.51 10.75 8.93
C ASN A 43 13.01 10.53 9.19
N ALA A 44 12.30 11.63 9.38
CA ALA A 44 10.87 11.59 9.63
C ALA A 44 10.07 11.04 8.42
N PRO A 45 8.94 10.35 8.64
CA PRO A 45 8.16 9.70 7.60
C PRO A 45 7.69 10.61 6.47
N GLN A 46 7.42 11.89 6.76
CA GLN A 46 7.00 12.88 5.75
C GLN A 46 8.04 13.14 4.65
N PHE A 47 9.30 12.74 4.85
CA PHE A 47 10.35 12.89 3.84
C PHE A 47 10.47 11.69 2.91
N THR A 48 9.59 10.70 3.06
CA THR A 48 9.51 9.57 2.15
C THR A 48 8.78 9.97 0.87
N GLN A 49 9.41 9.70 -0.27
CA GLN A 49 8.81 9.91 -1.58
C GLN A 49 7.96 8.71 -1.96
N TRP A 50 6.73 8.99 -2.40
CA TRP A 50 5.80 7.98 -2.89
C TRP A 50 5.63 8.12 -4.38
N ARG A 51 5.71 7.02 -5.09
CA ARG A 51 5.52 6.98 -6.55
C ARG A 51 4.57 5.83 -6.90
N LEU A 52 3.78 6.04 -7.93
CA LEU A 52 2.92 5.04 -8.53
C LEU A 52 3.12 5.07 -10.04
N GLU A 53 3.52 3.93 -10.62
CA GLU A 53 3.84 3.83 -12.05
C GLU A 53 4.85 4.89 -12.51
N GLY A 54 5.86 5.17 -11.69
CA GLY A 54 6.89 6.16 -12.00
C GLY A 54 6.48 7.63 -11.78
N ILE A 55 5.25 7.91 -11.38
CA ILE A 55 4.75 9.26 -11.10
C ILE A 55 4.79 9.51 -9.59
N GLU A 56 5.37 10.64 -9.18
CA GLU A 56 5.34 11.06 -7.78
C GLU A 56 3.91 11.42 -7.35
N ILE A 57 3.47 10.83 -6.24
CA ILE A 57 2.14 11.04 -5.66
C ILE A 57 2.29 11.49 -4.20
N PRO A 58 1.28 12.16 -3.63
CA PRO A 58 1.20 12.36 -2.19
C PRO A 58 1.22 11.02 -1.44
N ASN A 59 1.48 11.05 -0.14
CA ASN A 59 1.40 9.85 0.70
C ASN A 59 0.04 9.15 0.49
N PRO A 60 0.02 7.91 -0.04
CA PRO A 60 -1.22 7.21 -0.39
C PRO A 60 -1.90 6.58 0.82
N THR A 61 -1.74 7.16 2.00
CA THR A 61 -2.28 6.63 3.23
C THR A 61 -3.50 7.42 3.66
N HIS A 62 -4.57 6.73 3.98
CA HIS A 62 -5.75 7.35 4.58
C HIS A 62 -5.41 7.96 5.95
N PHE A 63 -5.84 9.20 6.14
CA PHE A 63 -5.63 9.95 7.38
C PHE A 63 -4.16 10.19 7.72
N ALA A 64 -3.30 10.34 6.70
CA ALA A 64 -1.85 10.48 6.86
C ALA A 64 -1.44 11.63 7.77
N ASP A 65 -2.21 12.71 7.80
CA ASP A 65 -1.87 13.93 8.55
C ASP A 65 -2.56 14.03 9.92
N LEU A 66 -3.35 13.04 10.30
CA LEU A 66 -4.08 13.08 11.58
C LEU A 66 -3.15 13.07 12.80
N SER A 67 -1.99 12.45 12.67
CA SER A 67 -0.96 12.40 13.70
C SER A 67 0.21 13.36 13.46
N GLY A 68 0.22 14.10 12.36
CA GLY A 68 1.30 15.01 11.98
C GLY A 68 2.64 14.35 11.64
N LEU A 69 2.69 13.02 11.55
CA LEU A 69 3.91 12.24 11.37
C LEU A 69 4.05 11.61 9.97
N GLY A 70 3.16 11.93 9.03
CA GLY A 70 3.19 11.37 7.69
C GLY A 70 2.84 9.87 7.61
N GLY A 71 2.19 9.34 8.63
CA GLY A 71 1.64 7.99 8.67
C GLY A 71 0.14 8.03 9.00
N GLY A 72 -0.55 6.96 8.67
CA GLY A 72 -1.97 6.79 8.94
C GLY A 72 -2.29 5.34 9.28
N PHE A 73 -3.56 4.99 9.29
CA PHE A 73 -3.96 3.65 9.70
C PHE A 73 -3.82 2.63 8.58
N LEU A 74 -4.09 3.01 7.33
CA LEU A 74 -4.18 2.10 6.21
C LEU A 74 -3.78 2.78 4.90
N SER A 75 -3.03 2.08 4.06
CA SER A 75 -2.75 2.52 2.70
C SER A 75 -4.04 2.65 1.89
N GLY A 76 -4.17 3.71 1.09
CA GLY A 76 -5.24 3.89 0.12
C GLY A 76 -5.18 2.90 -1.05
N LEU A 77 -4.04 2.21 -1.20
CA LEU A 77 -3.86 1.18 -2.21
C LEU A 77 -3.92 -0.21 -1.58
N SER A 78 -4.84 -1.05 -2.06
CA SER A 78 -4.92 -2.45 -1.64
C SER A 78 -3.75 -3.26 -2.20
N THR A 79 -3.23 -4.20 -1.41
CA THR A 79 -2.27 -5.20 -1.89
C THR A 79 -2.83 -6.07 -3.02
N GLN A 80 -4.14 -6.12 -3.18
CA GLN A 80 -4.79 -6.82 -4.28
C GLN A 80 -4.50 -6.20 -5.65
N VAL A 81 -4.19 -4.90 -5.71
CA VAL A 81 -3.92 -4.19 -6.97
C VAL A 81 -2.44 -3.86 -7.18
N ILE A 82 -1.63 -3.88 -6.12
CA ILE A 82 -0.21 -3.61 -6.18
C ILE A 82 0.56 -4.85 -6.61
N GLY A 83 1.49 -4.69 -7.53
CA GLY A 83 2.47 -5.69 -7.93
C GLY A 83 3.76 -5.60 -7.12
N ASN A 84 4.77 -6.33 -7.55
CA ASN A 84 6.10 -6.19 -6.97
C ASN A 84 6.58 -4.75 -7.15
N SER A 85 6.95 -4.13 -6.06
CA SER A 85 7.28 -2.72 -5.97
C SER A 85 8.69 -2.54 -5.44
N ASP A 86 9.33 -1.42 -5.77
CA ASP A 86 10.67 -1.15 -5.34
C ASP A 86 10.71 -0.21 -4.12
N PHE A 87 11.53 -0.56 -3.15
CA PHE A 87 11.80 0.25 -1.99
C PHE A 87 13.29 0.62 -1.91
N TYR A 88 13.57 1.90 -1.84
CA TYR A 88 14.91 2.44 -1.70
C TYR A 88 15.06 3.15 -0.35
N ASN A 89 15.97 2.67 0.49
CA ASN A 89 16.29 3.30 1.78
C ASN A 89 17.63 4.04 1.75
N GLY A 90 18.08 4.44 0.59
CA GLY A 90 19.33 5.18 0.33
C GLY A 90 19.97 4.74 -0.98
N ALA A 91 20.97 5.50 -1.44
CA ALA A 91 21.64 5.32 -2.74
C ALA A 91 20.63 5.33 -3.89
N PHE A 92 19.88 6.42 -4.00
CA PHE A 92 18.84 6.57 -5.02
C PHE A 92 19.45 6.71 -6.41
N PRO A 93 18.90 6.05 -7.43
CA PRO A 93 19.16 6.40 -8.82
C PRO A 93 18.84 7.89 -9.10
N ALA A 94 19.47 8.47 -10.11
CA ALA A 94 19.32 9.90 -10.43
C ALA A 94 17.88 10.31 -10.83
N GLU A 95 17.07 9.35 -11.22
CA GLU A 95 15.65 9.55 -11.53
C GLU A 95 14.77 9.91 -10.32
N TYR A 96 15.23 9.60 -9.11
CA TYR A 96 14.54 9.96 -7.87
C TYR A 96 15.09 11.27 -7.30
N SER A 97 14.98 12.35 -8.07
CA SER A 97 15.27 13.69 -7.57
C SER A 97 14.29 14.06 -6.43
N ASN A 98 14.72 14.87 -5.49
CA ASN A 98 13.97 15.29 -4.29
C ASN A 98 13.73 14.22 -3.22
N ALA A 99 14.22 13.00 -3.37
CA ALA A 99 14.14 12.00 -2.31
C ALA A 99 15.10 12.32 -1.17
N LEU A 100 14.59 12.55 0.04
CA LEU A 100 15.39 12.90 1.22
C LEU A 100 15.64 11.72 2.16
N SER A 101 14.71 10.78 2.25
CA SER A 101 14.76 9.69 3.23
C SER A 101 14.70 8.33 2.56
N GLY A 102 13.63 8.04 1.84
CA GLY A 102 13.42 6.82 1.09
C GLY A 102 12.43 7.02 -0.05
N VAL A 103 12.36 6.04 -0.92
CA VAL A 103 11.42 6.03 -2.05
C VAL A 103 10.66 4.72 -2.04
N PHE A 104 9.33 4.81 -2.09
CA PHE A 104 8.45 3.72 -2.47
C PHE A 104 8.04 3.93 -3.93
N ASP A 105 8.48 3.06 -4.82
CA ASP A 105 8.06 3.05 -6.22
C ASP A 105 7.14 1.86 -6.46
N MET A 106 5.85 2.15 -6.45
CA MET A 106 4.79 1.15 -6.50
C MET A 106 4.35 0.91 -7.93
N HIS A 107 4.14 -0.35 -8.24
CA HIS A 107 3.64 -0.78 -9.54
C HIS A 107 2.32 -1.51 -9.38
N LEU A 108 1.40 -1.28 -10.31
CA LEU A 108 0.15 -2.02 -10.37
C LEU A 108 0.38 -3.37 -11.02
N ARG A 109 -0.36 -4.38 -10.62
CA ARG A 109 -0.33 -5.69 -11.27
C ARG A 109 -1.37 -5.80 -12.36
N ASN A 110 -1.11 -6.64 -13.33
CA ASN A 110 -2.11 -7.01 -14.32
C ASN A 110 -3.08 -8.03 -13.73
N GLY A 111 -4.33 -7.97 -14.13
CA GLY A 111 -5.32 -8.99 -13.82
C GLY A 111 -5.02 -10.33 -14.52
N ASN A 112 -5.60 -11.41 -14.01
CA ASN A 112 -5.45 -12.74 -14.56
C ASN A 112 -6.08 -12.83 -15.95
N ASN A 113 -5.28 -13.16 -16.97
CA ASN A 113 -5.75 -13.27 -18.35
C ASN A 113 -6.23 -14.69 -18.73
N GLN A 114 -6.20 -15.64 -17.80
CA GLN A 114 -6.55 -17.04 -18.06
C GLN A 114 -7.86 -17.44 -17.39
N LYS A 115 -8.07 -17.01 -16.13
CA LYS A 115 -9.23 -17.39 -15.31
C LYS A 115 -9.80 -16.19 -14.59
N TYR A 116 -11.08 -16.32 -14.23
CA TYR A 116 -11.73 -15.38 -13.31
C TYR A 116 -11.37 -15.75 -11.87
N GLU A 117 -10.94 -14.78 -11.11
CA GLU A 117 -10.60 -14.94 -9.70
C GLU A 117 -11.28 -13.81 -8.91
N HIS A 118 -11.78 -14.16 -7.74
CA HIS A 118 -12.46 -13.23 -6.86
C HIS A 118 -11.91 -13.40 -5.44
N ALA A 119 -11.54 -12.31 -4.82
CA ALA A 119 -11.11 -12.27 -3.43
C ALA A 119 -12.12 -11.48 -2.59
N PHE A 120 -12.41 -11.99 -1.42
CA PHE A 120 -13.26 -11.34 -0.43
C PHE A 120 -12.56 -11.42 0.92
N GLN A 121 -12.23 -10.28 1.48
CA GLN A 121 -11.61 -10.17 2.80
C GLN A 121 -12.51 -9.34 3.72
N VAL A 122 -12.63 -9.80 4.96
CA VAL A 122 -13.31 -9.06 6.04
C VAL A 122 -12.35 -8.93 7.20
N GLY A 123 -12.09 -7.72 7.63
CA GLY A 123 -11.22 -7.42 8.75
C GLY A 123 -11.78 -6.33 9.65
N LEU A 124 -11.06 -6.05 10.73
CA LEU A 124 -11.43 -4.98 11.66
C LEU A 124 -11.44 -3.59 11.00
N MET A 125 -10.63 -3.42 9.97
CA MET A 125 -10.46 -2.13 9.28
C MET A 125 -11.46 -1.94 8.14
N GLY A 126 -12.05 -3.03 7.63
CA GLY A 126 -12.98 -2.93 6.52
C GLY A 126 -13.23 -4.23 5.78
N ILE A 127 -13.93 -4.07 4.68
CA ILE A 127 -14.20 -5.12 3.69
C ILE A 127 -13.41 -4.78 2.44
N ASP A 128 -12.70 -5.76 1.90
CA ASP A 128 -11.95 -5.67 0.65
C ASP A 128 -12.50 -6.69 -0.35
N LEU A 129 -12.88 -6.21 -1.51
CA LEU A 129 -13.43 -7.00 -2.61
C LEU A 129 -12.54 -6.83 -3.83
N ALA A 130 -12.01 -7.91 -4.36
CA ALA A 130 -11.29 -7.88 -5.63
C ALA A 130 -11.89 -8.85 -6.63
N SER A 131 -11.87 -8.45 -7.88
CA SER A 131 -12.31 -9.28 -9.02
C SER A 131 -11.38 -9.06 -10.19
N GLU A 132 -10.92 -10.15 -10.77
CA GLU A 132 -10.07 -10.12 -11.94
C GLU A 132 -10.41 -11.23 -12.92
N GLY A 133 -10.03 -11.03 -14.16
CA GLY A 133 -10.25 -12.04 -15.17
C GLY A 133 -9.99 -11.57 -16.60
N PRO A 134 -10.06 -12.51 -17.57
CA PRO A 134 -9.85 -12.20 -18.97
C PRO A 134 -11.01 -11.41 -19.57
N ILE A 135 -10.70 -10.31 -20.26
CA ILE A 135 -11.62 -9.65 -21.18
C ILE A 135 -11.59 -10.37 -22.53
N ASN A 136 -10.38 -10.65 -23.02
CA ASN A 136 -10.18 -11.39 -24.25
C ASN A 136 -8.96 -12.29 -24.15
N LYS A 137 -9.20 -13.60 -23.97
CA LYS A 137 -8.13 -14.60 -23.83
C LYS A 137 -7.19 -14.67 -25.03
N LYS A 138 -7.72 -14.47 -26.25
CA LYS A 138 -6.90 -14.53 -27.47
C LYS A 138 -5.93 -13.35 -27.58
N ARG A 139 -6.31 -12.19 -27.07
CA ARG A 139 -5.49 -10.98 -27.07
C ARG A 139 -4.71 -10.78 -25.76
N GLY A 140 -4.91 -11.64 -24.78
CA GLY A 140 -4.24 -11.54 -23.47
C GLY A 140 -4.72 -10.37 -22.60
N SER A 141 -5.84 -9.72 -22.97
CA SER A 141 -6.37 -8.61 -22.19
C SER A 141 -7.15 -9.09 -20.97
N SER A 142 -6.94 -8.43 -19.84
CA SER A 142 -7.57 -8.73 -18.55
C SER A 142 -8.08 -7.45 -17.88
N TYR A 143 -8.90 -7.63 -16.87
CA TYR A 143 -9.30 -6.58 -15.94
C TYR A 143 -8.90 -6.97 -14.52
N LEU A 144 -8.73 -5.98 -13.70
CA LEU A 144 -8.59 -6.08 -12.26
C LEU A 144 -9.36 -4.91 -11.65
N ILE A 145 -10.27 -5.19 -10.74
CA ILE A 145 -11.06 -4.19 -10.03
C ILE A 145 -10.97 -4.53 -8.55
N ASN A 146 -10.73 -3.52 -7.73
CA ASN A 146 -10.75 -3.64 -6.29
C ASN A 146 -11.65 -2.56 -5.68
N TYR A 147 -12.44 -2.95 -4.70
CA TYR A 147 -13.27 -2.04 -3.92
C TYR A 147 -13.09 -2.30 -2.44
N ARG A 148 -12.75 -1.27 -1.68
CA ARG A 148 -12.65 -1.33 -0.23
C ARG A 148 -13.64 -0.38 0.43
N PHE A 149 -14.16 -0.83 1.56
CA PHE A 149 -15.10 -0.08 2.37
C PHE A 149 -14.75 -0.20 3.86
N SER A 150 -14.65 0.93 4.54
CA SER A 150 -14.33 0.98 5.97
C SER A 150 -15.51 0.49 6.83
N THR A 151 -15.21 -0.39 7.77
CA THR A 151 -16.15 -0.84 8.82
C THR A 151 -15.77 -0.31 10.20
N THR A 152 -14.80 0.58 10.31
CA THR A 152 -14.28 1.10 11.59
C THR A 152 -15.34 1.78 12.43
N SER A 153 -16.35 2.40 11.83
CA SER A 153 -17.48 2.98 12.55
C SER A 153 -18.38 1.94 13.24
N LEU A 154 -18.32 0.68 12.83
CA LEU A 154 -19.04 -0.42 13.47
C LEU A 154 -18.29 -0.98 14.67
N ALA A 155 -16.97 -0.87 14.64
CA ALA A 155 -16.08 -1.46 15.65
C ALA A 155 -15.76 -0.53 16.83
N SER A 156 -15.70 0.79 16.60
CA SER A 156 -15.20 1.76 17.60
C SER A 156 -16.30 2.57 18.33
N GLY A 157 -17.57 2.27 18.13
CA GLY A 157 -18.63 3.10 18.70
C GLY A 157 -18.67 4.51 18.07
N ASN A 158 -19.43 5.42 18.65
CA ASN A 158 -19.73 6.72 18.05
C ASN A 158 -18.58 7.76 18.09
N ASP A 159 -17.42 7.46 18.69
CA ASP A 159 -16.44 8.49 19.00
C ASP A 159 -15.37 8.72 17.93
N ILE A 160 -15.11 7.75 17.05
CA ILE A 160 -14.13 7.89 15.96
C ILE A 160 -14.75 7.42 14.63
N ASN A 161 -15.19 8.37 13.83
CA ASN A 161 -15.87 8.08 12.56
C ASN A 161 -14.90 8.17 11.37
N LEU A 162 -13.90 7.26 11.34
CA LEU A 162 -12.97 7.16 10.23
C LEU A 162 -13.62 6.32 9.11
N LYS A 163 -14.17 7.00 8.11
CA LYS A 163 -14.78 6.34 6.94
C LYS A 163 -13.89 6.55 5.73
N TYR A 164 -13.64 5.48 4.99
CA TYR A 164 -12.99 5.55 3.69
C TYR A 164 -13.66 4.59 2.70
N GLN A 165 -13.53 4.89 1.43
CA GLN A 165 -13.91 4.04 0.33
C GLN A 165 -12.85 4.19 -0.75
N ASP A 166 -12.40 3.09 -1.30
CA ASP A 166 -11.42 3.04 -2.38
C ASP A 166 -11.96 2.23 -3.53
N LEU A 167 -11.73 2.69 -4.74
CA LEU A 167 -11.97 1.99 -5.98
C LEU A 167 -10.74 2.08 -6.86
N ALA A 168 -10.19 0.94 -7.25
CA ALA A 168 -9.03 0.82 -8.12
C ALA A 168 -9.30 -0.17 -9.26
#